data_a3980206898c400770680d57ea144fdc
#
_entry.id   a3980206898c400770680d57ea144fdc
#
_cell.length_a   1.000
_cell.length_b   1.000
_cell.length_c   1.000
_cell.angle_alpha   90.00
_cell.angle_beta   90.00
_cell.angle_gamma   90.00
#
_symmetry.space_group_name_H-M   'P 1'
#
loop_
_entity.id
_entity.type
_entity.pdbx_description
1 polymer ?
#
loop_
_entity_poly.entity_id
_entity_poly.type
_entity_poly.pdbx_seq_one_letter_code
_entity_poly.pdbx_strand_id
1 'polypeptide(L)'
;VTVPARIEALLRSDGPRLIAALARRYRDVERAEEAVQEAALRALETWPVRGVPDRPVAWLFTVARHRLVDALRREEPVAEDVEGTPDDRAAGSGSDDLLALLFACCHPAIAPRSQVGLALRTLCGLTTAEVARAFLETPDATARRLSRASQKIRAAGIPFAIPGPRARRERVAAVLGAVYLLFNEGYAATRGAGHRVEVCEQALVLGRSVAALLPEEPEVIGLNALMVLHHARRDGRFDAAGDVVLLDRQDRSRWRSDEVAHGLMLLEGALELGRPGPYQIQAAIAALHAQAPTAADTDWEQITALYAALLTHTPSPVVELNAAVALAMATGPARGLRWLDELQARGVLDGYAMLPAARADLLLRLGRRDEARVALDAALALVDNAAERRLLLRRRRNLDAPRRRRRVPTGEVPRPLSERDWRRVRALFPSRIRGRPARPDRMMVEAALWVLATGLPWRRLPAHFGPWQTAYHRFRQWEGDGRWAEVCRRLVHRAGARRLPELEATTKKAPVETGA
;
A
#
# COMPACT_ATOMS: atom_id res chain seq x y z
N VAL A 1 -23.74 -11.71 15.28
CA VAL A 1 -22.46 -11.26 15.90
C VAL A 1 -22.55 -11.58 17.38
N THR A 2 -21.57 -12.31 17.93
CA THR A 2 -21.53 -12.64 19.37
C THR A 2 -21.25 -11.37 20.20
N VAL A 3 -21.70 -11.35 21.47
CA VAL A 3 -21.47 -10.22 22.38
C VAL A 3 -19.98 -9.86 22.49
N PRO A 4 -19.03 -10.82 22.67
CA PRO A 4 -17.60 -10.50 22.68
C PRO A 4 -17.12 -9.83 21.41
N ALA A 5 -17.51 -10.33 20.23
CA ALA A 5 -17.11 -9.72 18.95
C ALA A 5 -17.67 -8.28 18.77
N ARG A 6 -18.86 -8.01 19.32
CA ARG A 6 -19.46 -6.66 19.32
C ARG A 6 -18.71 -5.72 20.25
N ILE A 7 -18.32 -6.16 21.44
CA ILE A 7 -17.52 -5.36 22.36
C ILE A 7 -16.16 -5.06 21.76
N GLU A 8 -15.51 -6.05 21.16
CA GLU A 8 -14.22 -5.86 20.48
C GLU A 8 -14.32 -4.84 19.33
N ALA A 9 -15.39 -4.89 18.55
CA ALA A 9 -15.63 -3.90 17.49
C ALA A 9 -15.82 -2.49 18.06
N LEU A 10 -16.62 -2.33 19.12
CA LEU A 10 -16.83 -1.05 19.78
C LEU A 10 -15.54 -0.47 20.40
N LEU A 11 -14.73 -1.30 21.03
CA LEU A 11 -13.45 -0.85 21.58
C LEU A 11 -12.47 -0.43 20.50
N ARG A 12 -12.49 -1.08 19.34
CA ARG A 12 -11.65 -0.69 18.19
C ARG A 12 -12.09 0.64 17.57
N SER A 13 -13.40 0.87 17.43
CA SER A 13 -13.92 2.09 16.78
C SER A 13 -13.97 3.29 17.71
N ASP A 14 -14.45 3.10 18.94
CA ASP A 14 -14.79 4.19 19.85
C ASP A 14 -13.89 4.22 21.11
N GLY A 15 -13.15 3.15 21.42
CA GLY A 15 -12.23 3.08 22.55
C GLY A 15 -11.27 4.26 22.62
N PRO A 16 -10.57 4.64 21.55
CA PRO A 16 -9.69 5.81 21.54
C PRO A 16 -10.40 7.10 21.93
N ARG A 17 -11.65 7.30 21.49
CA ARG A 17 -12.46 8.48 21.83
C ARG A 17 -12.84 8.49 23.31
N LEU A 18 -13.18 7.32 23.85
CA LEU A 18 -13.50 7.17 25.27
C LEU A 18 -12.28 7.50 26.14
N ILE A 19 -11.11 6.97 25.77
CA ILE A 19 -9.84 7.24 26.46
C ILE A 19 -9.51 8.73 26.38
N ALA A 20 -9.63 9.35 25.19
CA ALA A 20 -9.32 10.76 25.00
C ALA A 20 -10.20 11.68 25.87
N ALA A 21 -11.51 11.42 25.89
CA ALA A 21 -12.45 12.19 26.69
C ALA A 21 -12.18 12.06 28.20
N LEU A 22 -11.89 10.85 28.68
CA LEU A 22 -11.54 10.59 30.09
C LEU A 22 -10.17 11.20 30.44
N ALA A 23 -9.15 11.00 29.60
CA ALA A 23 -7.81 11.54 29.82
C ALA A 23 -7.81 13.08 29.85
N ARG A 24 -8.60 13.74 28.98
CA ARG A 24 -8.77 15.19 28.99
C ARG A 24 -9.36 15.67 30.31
N ARG A 25 -10.39 15.00 30.83
CA ARG A 25 -11.09 15.40 32.05
C ARG A 25 -10.26 15.13 33.31
N TYR A 26 -9.61 13.97 33.41
CA TYR A 26 -8.94 13.49 34.62
C TYR A 26 -7.40 13.59 34.55
N ARG A 27 -6.85 14.04 33.42
CA ARG A 27 -5.41 14.27 33.17
C ARG A 27 -4.52 13.05 33.36
N ASP A 28 -5.09 11.85 33.18
CA ASP A 28 -4.37 10.58 33.30
C ASP A 28 -4.78 9.61 32.20
N VAL A 29 -3.87 9.32 31.25
CA VAL A 29 -4.10 8.43 30.11
C VAL A 29 -4.13 6.97 30.56
N GLU A 30 -3.21 6.59 31.45
CA GLU A 30 -3.06 5.20 31.90
C GLU A 30 -4.32 4.75 32.64
N ARG A 31 -4.81 5.57 33.56
CA ARG A 31 -6.06 5.31 34.28
C ARG A 31 -7.30 5.37 33.40
N ALA A 32 -7.32 6.28 32.43
CA ALA A 32 -8.42 6.34 31.46
C ALA A 32 -8.48 5.04 30.64
N GLU A 33 -7.34 4.52 30.22
CA GLU A 33 -7.23 3.26 29.49
C GLU A 33 -7.67 2.06 30.34
N GLU A 34 -7.17 1.97 31.58
CA GLU A 34 -7.58 0.92 32.54
C GLU A 34 -9.09 0.94 32.79
N ALA A 35 -9.66 2.13 33.01
CA ALA A 35 -11.08 2.29 33.22
C ALA A 35 -11.93 1.84 32.03
N VAL A 36 -11.50 2.12 30.80
CA VAL A 36 -12.18 1.65 29.59
C VAL A 36 -12.06 0.13 29.44
N GLN A 37 -10.91 -0.46 29.80
CA GLN A 37 -10.75 -1.91 29.82
C GLN A 37 -11.64 -2.59 30.89
N GLU A 38 -11.73 -2.03 32.09
CA GLU A 38 -12.64 -2.52 33.13
C GLU A 38 -14.12 -2.41 32.71
N ALA A 39 -14.49 -1.31 32.04
CA ALA A 39 -15.83 -1.17 31.48
C ALA A 39 -16.15 -2.25 30.43
N ALA A 40 -15.16 -2.61 29.61
CA ALA A 40 -15.29 -3.69 28.62
C ALA A 40 -15.43 -5.06 29.30
N LEU A 41 -14.66 -5.34 30.34
CA LEU A 41 -14.82 -6.56 31.13
C LEU A 41 -16.22 -6.63 31.76
N ARG A 42 -16.73 -5.52 32.29
CA ARG A 42 -18.08 -5.46 32.83
C ARG A 42 -19.17 -5.66 31.77
N ALA A 43 -18.93 -5.18 30.55
CA ALA A 43 -19.81 -5.45 29.42
C ALA A 43 -19.86 -6.94 29.07
N LEU A 44 -18.69 -7.62 29.06
CA LEU A 44 -18.62 -9.08 28.82
C LEU A 44 -19.40 -9.90 29.84
N GLU A 45 -19.47 -9.45 31.09
CA GLU A 45 -20.28 -10.09 32.16
C GLU A 45 -21.78 -9.76 32.05
N THR A 46 -22.10 -8.52 31.71
CA THR A 46 -23.46 -7.98 31.86
C THR A 46 -24.31 -8.15 30.62
N TRP A 47 -23.76 -7.90 29.43
CA TRP A 47 -24.54 -7.88 28.19
C TRP A 47 -25.03 -9.26 27.72
N PRO A 48 -24.35 -10.39 27.98
CA PRO A 48 -24.92 -11.71 27.70
C PRO A 48 -26.20 -12.00 28.46
N VAL A 49 -26.37 -11.41 29.66
CA VAL A 49 -27.50 -11.65 30.55
C VAL A 49 -28.61 -10.61 30.38
N ARG A 50 -28.24 -9.33 30.31
CA ARG A 50 -29.19 -8.19 30.29
C ARG A 50 -29.48 -7.63 28.89
N GLY A 51 -28.83 -8.15 27.86
CA GLY A 51 -28.85 -7.61 26.52
C GLY A 51 -27.86 -6.44 26.35
N VAL A 52 -27.54 -6.17 25.08
CA VAL A 52 -26.72 -5.00 24.71
C VAL A 52 -27.57 -3.74 24.83
N PRO A 53 -27.13 -2.71 25.55
CA PRO A 53 -27.90 -1.48 25.70
C PRO A 53 -28.07 -0.74 24.36
N ASP A 54 -29.13 0.09 24.23
CA ASP A 54 -29.42 0.87 23.03
C ASP A 54 -28.28 1.82 22.65
N ARG A 55 -27.58 2.37 23.65
CA ARG A 55 -26.43 3.27 23.48
C ARG A 55 -25.16 2.65 24.11
N PRO A 56 -24.55 1.64 23.49
CA PRO A 56 -23.48 0.85 24.10
C PRO A 56 -22.22 1.67 24.39
N VAL A 57 -21.86 2.65 23.54
CA VAL A 57 -20.71 3.55 23.75
C VAL A 57 -20.93 4.45 24.96
N ALA A 58 -22.14 5.01 25.12
CA ALA A 58 -22.47 5.84 26.29
C ALA A 58 -22.45 5.02 27.58
N TRP A 59 -22.91 3.77 27.54
CA TRP A 59 -22.82 2.85 28.67
C TRP A 59 -21.38 2.58 29.07
N LEU A 60 -20.50 2.25 28.11
CA LEU A 60 -19.07 2.04 28.35
C LEU A 60 -18.43 3.30 28.93
N PHE A 61 -18.73 4.49 28.41
CA PHE A 61 -18.23 5.75 28.96
C PHE A 61 -18.64 5.96 30.42
N THR A 62 -19.91 5.75 30.74
CA THR A 62 -20.45 5.91 32.10
C THR A 62 -19.78 4.97 33.09
N VAL A 63 -19.65 3.67 32.73
CA VAL A 63 -19.00 2.67 33.57
C VAL A 63 -17.52 3.00 33.76
N ALA A 64 -16.80 3.32 32.68
CA ALA A 64 -15.39 3.71 32.74
C ALA A 64 -15.18 4.97 33.62
N ARG A 65 -16.04 5.98 33.47
CA ARG A 65 -16.00 7.18 34.31
C ARG A 65 -16.16 6.85 35.81
N HIS A 66 -17.14 6.04 36.16
CA HIS A 66 -17.35 5.64 37.57
C HIS A 66 -16.13 4.91 38.10
N ARG A 67 -15.58 3.95 37.35
CA ARG A 67 -14.37 3.22 37.73
C ARG A 67 -13.16 4.14 37.97
N LEU A 68 -12.97 5.11 37.08
CA LEU A 68 -11.89 6.08 37.17
C LEU A 68 -12.07 6.98 38.40
N VAL A 69 -13.27 7.48 38.66
CA VAL A 69 -13.57 8.29 39.86
C VAL A 69 -13.37 7.48 41.14
N ASP A 70 -13.83 6.22 41.19
CA ASP A 70 -13.63 5.34 42.33
C ASP A 70 -12.16 5.03 42.61
N ALA A 71 -11.35 4.92 41.54
CA ALA A 71 -9.90 4.73 41.69
C ALA A 71 -9.20 5.98 42.23
N LEU A 72 -9.59 7.17 41.76
CA LEU A 72 -9.05 8.44 42.24
C LEU A 72 -9.42 8.71 43.71
N ARG A 73 -10.67 8.46 44.11
CA ARG A 73 -11.14 8.64 45.48
C ARG A 73 -10.43 7.72 46.51
N ARG A 74 -9.92 6.58 46.09
CA ARG A 74 -9.17 5.66 46.95
C ARG A 74 -7.75 6.13 47.24
N GLU A 75 -7.12 6.89 46.34
CA GLU A 75 -5.73 7.34 46.50
C GLU A 75 -5.61 8.75 47.10
N GLU A 76 -6.54 9.65 46.77
CA GLU A 76 -6.63 10.97 47.39
C GLU A 76 -8.10 11.28 47.72
N PRO A 77 -8.44 11.69 48.95
CA PRO A 77 -9.77 12.19 49.27
C PRO A 77 -10.00 13.52 48.53
N VAL A 78 -10.54 13.42 47.31
CA VAL A 78 -10.86 14.58 46.48
C VAL A 78 -12.08 15.25 47.07
N ALA A 79 -12.00 16.58 47.28
CA ALA A 79 -13.12 17.42 47.67
C ALA A 79 -14.30 17.28 46.67
N GLU A 80 -15.51 17.41 47.16
CA GLU A 80 -16.80 17.05 46.55
C GLU A 80 -17.21 17.75 45.25
N ASP A 81 -16.34 18.51 44.57
CA ASP A 81 -16.70 19.36 43.39
C ASP A 81 -16.63 18.63 42.01
N VAL A 82 -16.66 17.28 41.99
CA VAL A 82 -16.62 16.51 40.70
C VAL A 82 -18.03 16.04 40.28
N GLU A 83 -19.08 16.42 40.98
CA GLU A 83 -20.47 16.19 40.57
C GLU A 83 -20.97 17.27 39.57
N GLY A 84 -20.35 17.35 38.41
CA GLY A 84 -20.98 17.98 37.24
C GLY A 84 -22.02 17.02 36.67
N THR A 85 -23.29 17.47 36.63
CA THR A 85 -24.39 16.85 35.88
C THR A 85 -23.93 16.23 34.58
N PRO A 86 -24.56 15.13 34.11
CA PRO A 86 -24.30 14.59 32.79
C PRO A 86 -24.69 15.62 31.74
N ASP A 87 -23.78 16.54 31.44
CA ASP A 87 -23.93 17.41 30.28
C ASP A 87 -23.70 16.53 29.04
N ASP A 88 -24.78 16.12 28.41
CA ASP A 88 -24.76 15.44 27.11
C ASP A 88 -24.06 16.28 26.01
N ARG A 89 -23.74 17.55 26.31
CA ARG A 89 -22.90 18.46 25.51
C ARG A 89 -21.40 18.32 25.78
N ALA A 90 -20.96 17.54 26.78
CA ALA A 90 -19.53 17.27 27.04
C ALA A 90 -18.87 16.25 26.07
N ALA A 91 -19.63 15.72 25.13
CA ALA A 91 -19.07 15.21 23.90
C ALA A 91 -18.73 16.41 23.00
N GLY A 92 -17.71 17.17 23.37
CA GLY A 92 -16.97 18.02 22.46
C GLY A 92 -16.71 17.22 21.19
N SER A 93 -16.63 17.83 20.01
CA SER A 93 -16.48 17.05 18.79
C SER A 93 -15.38 16.01 19.05
N GLY A 94 -15.69 14.70 18.97
CA GLY A 94 -14.76 13.64 19.38
C GLY A 94 -13.42 13.67 18.63
N SER A 95 -13.30 14.55 17.67
CA SER A 95 -12.11 14.97 16.95
C SER A 95 -11.16 15.80 17.81
N ASP A 96 -11.68 16.78 18.59
CA ASP A 96 -10.84 17.70 19.37
C ASP A 96 -10.20 16.97 20.57
N ASP A 97 -10.89 16.01 21.17
CA ASP A 97 -10.35 15.21 22.25
C ASP A 97 -9.23 14.28 21.76
N LEU A 98 -9.41 13.63 20.59
CA LEU A 98 -8.37 12.83 19.95
C LEU A 98 -7.15 13.67 19.58
N LEU A 99 -7.38 14.87 19.08
CA LEU A 99 -6.31 15.79 18.70
C LEU A 99 -5.55 16.30 19.93
N ALA A 100 -6.24 16.62 21.01
CA ALA A 100 -5.64 17.00 22.28
C ALA A 100 -4.77 15.85 22.85
N LEU A 101 -5.28 14.62 22.81
CA LEU A 101 -4.54 13.41 23.21
C LEU A 101 -3.30 13.19 22.32
N LEU A 102 -3.42 13.34 21.00
CA LEU A 102 -2.31 13.24 20.05
C LEU A 102 -1.19 14.25 20.39
N PHE A 103 -1.53 15.52 20.64
CA PHE A 103 -0.55 16.54 21.02
C PHE A 103 0.09 16.28 22.41
N ALA A 104 -0.65 15.70 23.34
CA ALA A 104 -0.10 15.30 24.64
C ALA A 104 0.89 14.13 24.48
N CYS A 105 0.57 13.11 23.70
CA CYS A 105 1.49 12.01 23.38
C CYS A 105 2.74 12.48 22.65
N CYS A 106 2.64 13.49 21.78
CA CYS A 106 3.74 14.06 21.01
C CYS A 106 4.45 15.23 21.70
N HIS A 107 4.38 15.31 23.05
CA HIS A 107 5.04 16.37 23.79
C HIS A 107 6.57 16.21 23.77
N PRO A 108 7.37 17.32 23.58
CA PRO A 108 8.83 17.25 23.49
C PRO A 108 9.54 16.67 24.73
N ALA A 109 8.92 16.71 25.90
CA ALA A 109 9.43 16.08 27.09
C ALA A 109 9.48 14.54 27.00
N ILE A 110 8.75 13.93 26.07
CA ILE A 110 8.71 12.47 25.86
C ILE A 110 9.69 12.11 24.75
N ALA A 111 10.44 11.02 24.93
CA ALA A 111 11.35 10.55 23.90
C ALA A 111 10.59 10.17 22.61
N PRO A 112 11.10 10.50 21.39
CA PRO A 112 10.37 10.34 20.12
C PRO A 112 9.78 8.93 19.93
N ARG A 113 10.53 7.90 20.25
CA ARG A 113 10.06 6.50 20.15
C ARG A 113 8.90 6.19 21.10
N SER A 114 8.86 6.85 22.26
CA SER A 114 7.76 6.71 23.22
C SER A 114 6.54 7.54 22.80
N GLN A 115 6.72 8.69 22.19
CA GLN A 115 5.63 9.50 21.63
C GLN A 115 4.80 8.68 20.64
N VAL A 116 5.48 8.07 19.67
CA VAL A 116 4.86 7.22 18.68
C VAL A 116 4.21 5.99 19.32
N GLY A 117 4.89 5.31 20.22
CA GLY A 117 4.35 4.14 20.91
C GLY A 117 3.09 4.43 21.72
N LEU A 118 3.04 5.56 22.43
CA LEU A 118 1.84 6.03 23.12
C LEU A 118 0.71 6.32 22.14
N ALA A 119 0.98 7.06 21.07
CA ALA A 119 -0.02 7.38 20.07
C ALA A 119 -0.62 6.10 19.43
N LEU A 120 0.20 5.12 19.08
CA LEU A 120 -0.27 3.83 18.56
C LEU A 120 -1.15 3.08 19.55
N ARG A 121 -0.77 3.07 20.82
CA ARG A 121 -1.56 2.41 21.87
C ARG A 121 -2.89 3.11 22.11
N THR A 122 -2.85 4.43 22.34
CA THR A 122 -4.02 5.19 22.80
C THR A 122 -4.97 5.59 21.67
N LEU A 123 -4.45 5.91 20.48
CA LEU A 123 -5.25 6.37 19.33
C LEU A 123 -5.61 5.25 18.37
N CYS A 124 -4.80 4.18 18.28
CA CYS A 124 -5.06 3.04 17.41
C CYS A 124 -5.64 1.84 18.16
N GLY A 125 -5.65 1.87 19.47
CA GLY A 125 -6.04 0.73 20.30
C GLY A 125 -5.13 -0.49 20.11
N LEU A 126 -3.85 -0.28 19.73
CA LEU A 126 -2.89 -1.37 19.61
C LEU A 126 -2.53 -1.92 20.99
N THR A 127 -2.46 -3.24 21.08
CA THR A 127 -1.92 -3.90 22.27
C THR A 127 -0.43 -3.62 22.44
N THR A 128 0.08 -3.71 23.64
CA THR A 128 1.52 -3.57 23.92
C THR A 128 2.37 -4.52 23.06
N ALA A 129 1.87 -5.74 22.81
CA ALA A 129 2.55 -6.71 21.93
C ALA A 129 2.58 -6.29 20.46
N GLU A 130 1.56 -5.61 19.96
CA GLU A 130 1.53 -5.06 18.60
C GLU A 130 2.45 -3.86 18.46
N VAL A 131 2.46 -2.97 19.45
CA VAL A 131 3.42 -1.86 19.51
C VAL A 131 4.86 -2.38 19.58
N ALA A 132 5.13 -3.39 20.42
CA ALA A 132 6.46 -4.01 20.53
C ALA A 132 6.98 -4.53 19.19
N ARG A 133 6.12 -5.22 18.44
CA ARG A 133 6.48 -5.69 17.09
C ARG A 133 6.75 -4.57 16.10
N ALA A 134 5.93 -3.52 16.10
CA ALA A 134 6.15 -2.35 15.24
C ALA A 134 7.53 -1.70 15.49
N PHE A 135 8.07 -1.85 16.67
CA PHE A 135 9.39 -1.32 17.05
C PHE A 135 10.51 -2.37 17.10
N LEU A 136 10.23 -3.64 16.77
CA LEU A 136 11.15 -4.78 16.90
C LEU A 136 11.71 -4.89 18.34
N GLU A 137 10.84 -4.76 19.33
CA GLU A 137 11.14 -4.83 20.76
C GLU A 137 10.42 -6.01 21.42
N THR A 138 10.83 -6.34 22.66
CA THR A 138 10.06 -7.29 23.49
C THR A 138 8.83 -6.60 24.10
N PRO A 139 7.71 -7.30 24.30
CA PRO A 139 6.53 -6.74 24.98
C PRO A 139 6.82 -6.10 26.33
N ASP A 140 7.68 -6.71 27.15
CA ASP A 140 8.05 -6.20 28.47
C ASP A 140 8.85 -4.90 28.42
N ALA A 141 9.80 -4.80 27.48
CA ALA A 141 10.56 -3.57 27.28
C ALA A 141 9.64 -2.43 26.82
N THR A 142 8.73 -2.73 25.90
CA THR A 142 7.72 -1.78 25.41
C THR A 142 6.76 -1.37 26.53
N ALA A 143 6.24 -2.30 27.33
CA ALA A 143 5.36 -2.00 28.47
C ALA A 143 6.04 -1.02 29.43
N ARG A 144 7.27 -1.32 29.87
CA ARG A 144 8.04 -0.44 30.78
C ARG A 144 8.32 0.94 30.16
N ARG A 145 8.56 1.00 28.85
CA ARG A 145 8.79 2.26 28.13
C ARG A 145 7.53 3.12 28.07
N LEU A 146 6.40 2.52 27.76
CA LEU A 146 5.11 3.22 27.66
C LEU A 146 4.62 3.69 29.03
N SER A 147 4.71 2.85 30.07
CA SER A 147 4.34 3.23 31.44
C SER A 147 5.19 4.41 31.94
N ARG A 148 6.52 4.38 31.74
CA ARG A 148 7.38 5.53 32.07
C ARG A 148 7.01 6.80 31.31
N ALA A 149 6.60 6.68 30.06
CA ALA A 149 6.17 7.83 29.27
C ALA A 149 4.83 8.40 29.78
N SER A 150 3.86 7.55 30.12
CA SER A 150 2.59 7.95 30.74
C SER A 150 2.80 8.62 32.10
N GLN A 151 3.65 8.04 32.94
CA GLN A 151 4.04 8.65 34.23
C GLN A 151 4.68 10.02 34.05
N LYS A 152 5.51 10.19 33.00
CA LYS A 152 6.14 11.48 32.72
C LYS A 152 5.12 12.52 32.27
N ILE A 153 4.08 12.14 31.49
CA ILE A 153 2.98 13.03 31.13
C ILE A 153 2.31 13.57 32.40
N ARG A 154 1.99 12.69 33.35
CA ARG A 154 1.36 13.03 34.64
C ARG A 154 2.27 13.91 35.48
N ALA A 155 3.51 13.47 35.74
CA ALA A 155 4.47 14.15 36.62
C ALA A 155 4.85 15.56 36.09
N ALA A 156 4.93 15.74 34.76
CA ALA A 156 5.22 17.02 34.13
C ALA A 156 3.98 17.90 33.95
N GLY A 157 2.80 17.46 34.36
CA GLY A 157 1.54 18.21 34.22
C GLY A 157 1.19 18.54 32.76
N ILE A 158 1.58 17.67 31.81
CA ILE A 158 1.36 17.93 30.38
C ILE A 158 -0.16 18.04 30.12
N PRO A 159 -0.63 19.18 29.60
CA PRO A 159 -2.05 19.40 29.42
C PRO A 159 -2.60 18.56 28.25
N PHE A 160 -3.77 17.93 28.43
CA PHE A 160 -4.56 17.32 27.38
C PHE A 160 -5.39 18.40 26.67
N ALA A 161 -4.71 19.25 25.93
CA ALA A 161 -5.31 20.36 25.19
C ALA A 161 -4.55 20.58 23.88
N ILE A 162 -5.23 21.16 22.91
CA ILE A 162 -4.59 21.61 21.67
C ILE A 162 -3.66 22.77 22.02
N PRO A 163 -2.34 22.65 21.78
CA PRO A 163 -1.39 23.69 22.20
C PRO A 163 -1.50 24.95 21.33
N GLY A 164 -0.92 26.07 21.80
CA GLY A 164 -0.82 27.31 21.03
C GLY A 164 0.07 27.17 19.78
N PRO A 165 0.05 28.17 18.86
CA PRO A 165 0.65 28.06 17.53
C PRO A 165 2.13 27.70 17.53
N ARG A 166 2.95 28.26 18.43
CA ARG A 166 4.38 27.95 18.53
C ARG A 166 4.62 26.49 18.90
N ALA A 167 3.94 26.00 19.95
CA ALA A 167 4.09 24.63 20.42
C ALA A 167 3.54 23.60 19.42
N ARG A 168 2.58 23.96 18.56
CA ARG A 168 2.12 23.11 17.44
C ARG A 168 3.25 22.89 16.44
N ARG A 169 3.96 23.95 16.02
CA ARG A 169 5.08 23.85 15.07
C ARG A 169 6.23 23.04 15.63
N GLU A 170 6.54 23.18 16.92
CA GLU A 170 7.58 22.39 17.59
C GLU A 170 7.26 20.88 17.63
N ARG A 171 5.97 20.51 17.62
CA ARG A 171 5.49 19.11 17.70
C ARG A 171 5.08 18.52 16.36
N VAL A 172 5.06 19.31 15.28
CA VAL A 172 4.49 18.89 14.00
C VAL A 172 5.12 17.59 13.48
N ALA A 173 6.44 17.46 13.50
CA ALA A 173 7.12 16.27 13.01
C ALA A 173 6.70 14.99 13.76
N ALA A 174 6.58 15.06 15.08
CA ALA A 174 6.14 13.94 15.91
C ALA A 174 4.66 13.60 15.67
N VAL A 175 3.81 14.62 15.54
CA VAL A 175 2.38 14.48 15.24
C VAL A 175 2.19 13.82 13.87
N LEU A 176 2.89 14.28 12.83
CA LEU A 176 2.82 13.68 11.50
C LEU A 176 3.30 12.23 11.50
N GLY A 177 4.40 11.94 12.21
CA GLY A 177 4.89 10.58 12.37
C GLY A 177 3.86 9.66 13.03
N ALA A 178 3.16 10.14 14.07
CA ALA A 178 2.12 9.38 14.75
C ALA A 178 0.90 9.14 13.83
N VAL A 179 0.42 10.16 13.12
CA VAL A 179 -0.71 10.05 12.19
C VAL A 179 -0.37 9.13 11.01
N TYR A 180 0.85 9.22 10.48
CA TYR A 180 1.31 8.34 9.40
C TYR A 180 1.36 6.87 9.82
N LEU A 181 1.87 6.59 11.02
CA LEU A 181 1.92 5.21 11.54
C LEU A 181 0.53 4.67 11.89
N LEU A 182 -0.38 5.53 12.39
CA LEU A 182 -1.79 5.20 12.54
C LEU A 182 -2.40 4.78 11.20
N PHE A 183 -2.18 5.57 10.15
CA PHE A 183 -2.65 5.25 8.81
C PHE A 183 -2.08 3.94 8.29
N ASN A 184 -0.77 3.72 8.46
CA ASN A 184 -0.10 2.50 8.00
C ASN A 184 -0.62 1.25 8.71
N GLU A 185 -0.93 1.31 10.01
CA GLU A 185 -1.54 0.18 10.73
C GLU A 185 -2.94 -0.13 10.19
N GLY A 186 -3.71 0.89 9.82
CA GLY A 186 -4.99 0.68 9.15
C GLY A 186 -4.83 0.14 7.73
N TYR A 187 -3.84 0.65 7.00
CA TYR A 187 -3.60 0.32 5.61
C TYR A 187 -3.00 -1.09 5.41
N ALA A 188 -2.09 -1.51 6.27
CA ALA A 188 -1.43 -2.81 6.24
C ALA A 188 -1.35 -3.36 7.66
N ALA A 189 -2.49 -3.83 8.19
CA ALA A 189 -2.57 -4.32 9.55
C ALA A 189 -1.50 -5.38 9.84
N THR A 190 -0.81 -5.25 10.96
CA THR A 190 0.21 -6.21 11.39
C THR A 190 -0.38 -7.57 11.71
N ARG A 191 -1.69 -7.64 12.01
CA ARG A 191 -2.45 -8.89 12.23
C ARG A 191 -3.87 -8.82 11.68
N GLY A 192 -4.48 -9.99 11.44
CA GLY A 192 -5.90 -10.13 11.08
C GLY A 192 -6.17 -10.10 9.58
N ALA A 193 -7.24 -9.45 9.17
CA ALA A 193 -7.78 -9.49 7.80
C ALA A 193 -6.96 -8.71 6.74
N GLY A 194 -5.80 -8.17 7.10
CA GLY A 194 -4.90 -7.48 6.17
C GLY A 194 -5.11 -5.96 6.05
N HIS A 195 -6.26 -5.42 6.43
CA HIS A 195 -6.51 -3.98 6.51
C HIS A 195 -7.59 -3.66 7.56
N ARG A 196 -7.54 -2.44 8.09
CA ARG A 196 -8.49 -1.90 9.07
C ARG A 196 -8.94 -0.52 8.58
N VAL A 197 -9.99 -0.50 7.77
CA VAL A 197 -10.47 0.72 7.09
C VAL A 197 -10.80 1.82 8.10
N GLU A 198 -11.43 1.47 9.22
CA GLU A 198 -11.83 2.42 10.27
C GLU A 198 -10.63 3.16 10.87
N VAL A 199 -9.48 2.48 10.98
CA VAL A 199 -8.23 3.10 11.48
C VAL A 199 -7.63 4.06 10.44
N CYS A 200 -7.70 3.70 9.13
CA CYS A 200 -7.32 4.62 8.06
C CYS A 200 -8.21 5.88 8.07
N GLU A 201 -9.53 5.71 8.19
CA GLU A 201 -10.48 6.82 8.23
C GLU A 201 -10.23 7.73 9.44
N GLN A 202 -9.92 7.15 10.60
CA GLN A 202 -9.54 7.92 11.80
C GLN A 202 -8.25 8.71 11.57
N ALA A 203 -7.24 8.13 10.94
CA ALA A 203 -6.00 8.83 10.59
C ALA A 203 -6.26 9.98 9.61
N LEU A 204 -7.14 9.78 8.62
CA LEU A 204 -7.56 10.84 7.69
C LEU A 204 -8.30 11.98 8.39
N VAL A 205 -9.16 11.67 9.37
CA VAL A 205 -9.84 12.69 10.19
C VAL A 205 -8.81 13.49 10.98
N LEU A 206 -7.88 12.83 11.69
CA LEU A 206 -6.82 13.50 12.44
C LEU A 206 -5.91 14.34 11.54
N GLY A 207 -5.52 13.82 10.37
CA GLY A 207 -4.71 14.54 9.40
C GLY A 207 -5.38 15.84 8.96
N ARG A 208 -6.67 15.80 8.62
CA ARG A 208 -7.45 17.02 8.26
C ARG A 208 -7.55 17.98 9.43
N SER A 209 -7.74 17.50 10.65
CA SER A 209 -7.80 18.36 11.84
C SER A 209 -6.45 19.04 12.11
N VAL A 210 -5.33 18.34 11.89
CA VAL A 210 -3.99 18.95 11.97
C VAL A 210 -3.79 19.99 10.87
N ALA A 211 -4.25 19.72 9.63
CA ALA A 211 -4.16 20.67 8.52
C ALA A 211 -4.97 21.96 8.78
N ALA A 212 -6.14 21.85 9.40
CA ALA A 212 -6.92 23.01 9.80
C ALA A 212 -6.20 23.89 10.86
N LEU A 213 -5.34 23.30 11.70
CA LEU A 213 -4.53 24.01 12.69
C LEU A 213 -3.22 24.57 12.13
N LEU A 214 -2.72 24.03 11.03
CA LEU A 214 -1.42 24.34 10.41
C LEU A 214 -1.55 24.39 8.88
N PRO A 215 -2.39 25.29 8.34
CA PRO A 215 -2.73 25.30 6.90
C PRO A 215 -1.55 25.69 6.00
N GLU A 216 -0.51 26.36 6.53
CA GLU A 216 0.68 26.78 5.79
C GLU A 216 1.87 25.81 5.95
N GLU A 217 1.64 24.65 6.57
CA GLU A 217 2.70 23.67 6.79
C GLU A 217 2.69 22.60 5.67
N PRO A 218 3.64 22.65 4.71
CA PRO A 218 3.59 21.80 3.50
C PRO A 218 3.60 20.31 3.81
N GLU A 219 4.33 19.90 4.85
CA GLU A 219 4.41 18.47 5.23
C GLU A 219 3.08 17.95 5.83
N VAL A 220 2.29 18.82 6.46
CA VAL A 220 0.94 18.45 6.91
C VAL A 220 0.03 18.18 5.70
N ILE A 221 0.09 19.07 4.70
CA ILE A 221 -0.69 18.93 3.47
C ILE A 221 -0.18 17.71 2.69
N GLY A 222 1.14 17.54 2.59
CA GLY A 222 1.80 16.40 1.93
C GLY A 222 1.42 15.05 2.55
N LEU A 223 1.37 14.96 3.88
CA LEU A 223 0.91 13.73 4.55
C LEU A 223 -0.56 13.45 4.25
N ASN A 224 -1.43 14.47 4.25
CA ASN A 224 -2.84 14.27 3.89
C ASN A 224 -2.97 13.79 2.43
N ALA A 225 -2.22 14.38 1.49
CA ALA A 225 -2.17 13.93 0.11
C ALA A 225 -1.75 12.46 0.00
N LEU A 226 -0.68 12.07 0.69
CA LEU A 226 -0.16 10.70 0.73
C LEU A 226 -1.22 9.72 1.23
N MET A 227 -1.86 10.02 2.35
CA MET A 227 -2.88 9.16 2.95
C MET A 227 -4.11 9.02 2.04
N VAL A 228 -4.58 10.11 1.44
CA VAL A 228 -5.72 10.10 0.52
C VAL A 228 -5.41 9.28 -0.73
N LEU A 229 -4.25 9.47 -1.36
CA LEU A 229 -3.82 8.71 -2.53
C LEU A 229 -3.69 7.20 -2.25
N HIS A 230 -3.20 6.84 -1.08
CA HIS A 230 -3.17 5.44 -0.67
C HIS A 230 -4.56 4.88 -0.37
N HIS A 231 -5.42 5.66 0.32
CA HIS A 231 -6.78 5.26 0.66
C HIS A 231 -7.67 5.07 -0.57
N ALA A 232 -7.47 5.88 -1.60
CA ALA A 232 -8.18 5.79 -2.89
C ALA A 232 -8.08 4.39 -3.53
N ARG A 233 -7.05 3.63 -3.20
CA ARG A 233 -6.78 2.30 -3.78
C ARG A 233 -7.41 1.14 -3.01
N ARG A 234 -8.07 1.38 -1.87
CA ARG A 234 -8.55 0.35 -0.93
C ARG A 234 -9.38 -0.74 -1.59
N ASP A 235 -10.28 -0.38 -2.52
CA ASP A 235 -11.19 -1.31 -3.20
C ASP A 235 -10.46 -2.23 -4.21
N GLY A 236 -9.25 -1.85 -4.66
CA GLY A 236 -8.41 -2.63 -5.58
C GLY A 236 -7.32 -3.47 -4.90
N ARG A 237 -7.10 -3.29 -3.58
CA ARG A 237 -5.97 -3.92 -2.87
C ARG A 237 -6.19 -5.38 -2.50
N PHE A 238 -7.43 -5.80 -2.38
CA PHE A 238 -7.79 -7.16 -2.02
C PHE A 238 -8.74 -7.74 -3.06
N ASP A 239 -8.61 -9.02 -3.32
CA ASP A 239 -9.57 -9.76 -4.14
C ASP A 239 -10.78 -10.21 -3.30
N ALA A 240 -11.75 -10.87 -3.96
CA ALA A 240 -12.98 -11.35 -3.31
C ALA A 240 -12.70 -12.41 -2.20
N ALA A 241 -11.54 -13.05 -2.22
CA ALA A 241 -11.10 -13.99 -1.19
C ALA A 241 -10.36 -13.32 -0.02
N GLY A 242 -10.19 -11.98 -0.07
CA GLY A 242 -9.42 -11.22 0.91
C GLY A 242 -7.90 -11.39 0.76
N ASP A 243 -7.44 -11.84 -0.39
CA ASP A 243 -6.01 -11.96 -0.68
C ASP A 243 -5.45 -10.66 -1.25
N VAL A 244 -4.21 -10.34 -0.88
CA VAL A 244 -3.52 -9.13 -1.36
C VAL A 244 -3.32 -9.17 -2.87
N VAL A 245 -3.73 -8.11 -3.55
CA VAL A 245 -3.46 -7.85 -4.97
C VAL A 245 -2.28 -6.90 -5.09
N LEU A 246 -1.20 -7.35 -5.72
CA LEU A 246 -0.01 -6.53 -5.95
C LEU A 246 -0.34 -5.31 -6.80
N LEU A 247 0.36 -4.20 -6.57
CA LEU A 247 0.11 -2.90 -7.21
C LEU A 247 0.09 -2.97 -8.74
N ASP A 248 0.99 -3.76 -9.33
CA ASP A 248 1.09 -3.99 -10.77
C ASP A 248 -0.08 -4.81 -11.35
N ARG A 249 -0.88 -5.44 -10.49
CA ARG A 249 -2.03 -6.29 -10.84
C ARG A 249 -3.37 -5.70 -10.40
N GLN A 250 -3.35 -4.57 -9.69
CA GLN A 250 -4.57 -3.90 -9.26
C GLN A 250 -5.35 -3.36 -10.46
N ASP A 251 -6.65 -3.62 -10.45
CA ASP A 251 -7.58 -2.98 -11.38
C ASP A 251 -7.78 -1.51 -10.98
N ARG A 252 -7.20 -0.61 -11.77
CA ARG A 252 -7.22 0.83 -11.50
C ARG A 252 -8.61 1.45 -11.67
N SER A 253 -9.53 0.81 -12.39
CA SER A 253 -10.91 1.26 -12.50
C SER A 253 -11.66 1.18 -11.17
N ARG A 254 -11.17 0.38 -10.23
CA ARG A 254 -11.69 0.26 -8.85
C ARG A 254 -11.11 1.29 -7.90
N TRP A 255 -10.14 2.10 -8.32
CA TRP A 255 -9.62 3.17 -7.50
C TRP A 255 -10.59 4.34 -7.48
N ARG A 256 -10.75 4.96 -6.33
CA ARG A 256 -11.66 6.09 -6.14
C ARG A 256 -11.12 7.34 -6.84
N SER A 257 -11.65 7.65 -8.01
CA SER A 257 -11.17 8.76 -8.84
C SER A 257 -11.32 10.13 -8.19
N ASP A 258 -12.36 10.33 -7.39
CA ASP A 258 -12.60 11.52 -6.58
C ASP A 258 -11.52 11.72 -5.52
N GLU A 259 -11.15 10.66 -4.79
CA GLU A 259 -10.06 10.70 -3.82
C GLU A 259 -8.69 10.88 -4.50
N VAL A 260 -8.47 10.25 -5.67
CA VAL A 260 -7.24 10.48 -6.46
C VAL A 260 -7.12 11.96 -6.84
N ALA A 261 -8.18 12.55 -7.40
CA ALA A 261 -8.18 13.97 -7.79
C ALA A 261 -7.95 14.88 -6.58
N HIS A 262 -8.59 14.59 -5.44
CA HIS A 262 -8.39 15.34 -4.21
C HIS A 262 -6.94 15.23 -3.69
N GLY A 263 -6.36 14.02 -3.69
CA GLY A 263 -4.98 13.82 -3.26
C GLY A 263 -3.95 14.54 -4.15
N LEU A 264 -4.19 14.57 -5.47
CA LEU A 264 -3.36 15.32 -6.41
C LEU A 264 -3.43 16.83 -6.17
N MET A 265 -4.64 17.38 -5.96
CA MET A 265 -4.85 18.79 -5.63
C MET A 265 -4.13 19.18 -4.32
N LEU A 266 -4.22 18.36 -3.28
CA LEU A 266 -3.50 18.58 -2.02
C LEU A 266 -1.98 18.59 -2.23
N LEU A 267 -1.46 17.66 -3.03
CA LEU A 267 -0.03 17.59 -3.32
C LEU A 267 0.44 18.84 -4.09
N GLU A 268 -0.30 19.26 -5.10
CA GLU A 268 0.00 20.47 -5.87
C GLU A 268 0.08 21.70 -4.95
N GLY A 269 -0.94 21.91 -4.11
CA GLY A 269 -0.93 23.00 -3.13
C GLY A 269 0.23 22.91 -2.11
N ALA A 270 0.65 21.70 -1.71
CA ALA A 270 1.82 21.55 -0.85
C ALA A 270 3.12 21.94 -1.56
N LEU A 271 3.27 21.59 -2.83
CA LEU A 271 4.44 21.90 -3.65
C LEU A 271 4.57 23.40 -3.96
N GLU A 272 3.45 24.11 -4.16
CA GLU A 272 3.43 25.56 -4.37
C GLU A 272 4.04 26.35 -3.20
N LEU A 273 4.02 25.79 -1.98
CA LEU A 273 4.67 26.39 -0.82
C LEU A 273 6.20 26.35 -0.85
N GLY A 274 6.81 25.67 -1.83
CA GLY A 274 8.25 25.71 -2.16
C GLY A 274 9.19 25.13 -1.09
N ARG A 275 8.67 24.34 -0.15
CA ARG A 275 9.45 23.68 0.92
C ARG A 275 9.20 22.17 0.89
N PRO A 276 9.81 21.45 -0.10
CA PRO A 276 9.60 20.01 -0.23
C PRO A 276 10.17 19.25 0.98
N GLY A 277 9.43 18.23 1.40
CA GLY A 277 9.81 17.37 2.52
C GLY A 277 9.41 15.91 2.29
N PRO A 278 9.72 15.02 3.24
CA PRO A 278 9.59 13.59 3.05
C PRO A 278 8.16 13.11 2.76
N TYR A 279 7.11 13.71 3.32
CA TYR A 279 5.74 13.30 3.04
C TYR A 279 5.27 13.77 1.68
N GLN A 280 5.67 14.98 1.23
CA GLN A 280 5.40 15.45 -0.11
C GLN A 280 6.06 14.56 -1.18
N ILE A 281 7.32 14.15 -0.96
CA ILE A 281 8.04 13.25 -1.87
C ILE A 281 7.34 11.89 -1.95
N GLN A 282 6.92 11.33 -0.81
CA GLN A 282 6.17 10.06 -0.80
C GLN A 282 4.79 10.22 -1.47
N ALA A 283 4.11 11.34 -1.28
CA ALA A 283 2.87 11.65 -1.97
C ALA A 283 3.07 11.75 -3.49
N ALA A 284 4.17 12.36 -3.95
CA ALA A 284 4.52 12.43 -5.37
C ALA A 284 4.75 11.03 -5.98
N ILE A 285 5.42 10.13 -5.26
CA ILE A 285 5.57 8.73 -5.68
C ILE A 285 4.18 8.06 -5.81
N ALA A 286 3.31 8.25 -4.82
CA ALA A 286 1.95 7.72 -4.87
C ALA A 286 1.11 8.31 -6.02
N ALA A 287 1.29 9.61 -6.30
CA ALA A 287 0.65 10.32 -7.41
C ALA A 287 1.06 9.75 -8.77
N LEU A 288 2.34 9.47 -9.01
CA LEU A 288 2.82 8.85 -10.24
C LEU A 288 2.18 7.46 -10.49
N HIS A 289 1.97 6.69 -9.44
CA HIS A 289 1.22 5.45 -9.56
C HIS A 289 -0.27 5.68 -9.86
N ALA A 290 -0.87 6.72 -9.27
CA ALA A 290 -2.29 7.01 -9.43
C ALA A 290 -2.63 7.61 -10.80
N GLN A 291 -1.73 8.41 -11.36
CA GLN A 291 -1.90 9.06 -12.68
C GLN A 291 -1.64 8.12 -13.85
N ALA A 292 -0.84 7.06 -13.68
CA ALA A 292 -0.55 6.12 -14.75
C ALA A 292 -1.81 5.30 -15.12
N PRO A 293 -2.27 5.28 -16.38
CA PRO A 293 -3.46 4.53 -16.80
C PRO A 293 -3.33 3.03 -16.56
N THR A 294 -2.15 2.47 -16.74
CA THR A 294 -1.81 1.08 -16.45
C THR A 294 -0.51 0.97 -15.65
N ALA A 295 -0.26 -0.20 -15.08
CA ALA A 295 1.01 -0.44 -14.37
C ALA A 295 2.24 -0.32 -15.29
N ALA A 296 2.08 -0.57 -16.59
CA ALA A 296 3.16 -0.43 -17.56
C ALA A 296 3.50 1.03 -17.89
N ASP A 297 2.54 1.94 -17.69
CA ASP A 297 2.70 3.38 -17.98
C ASP A 297 3.27 4.14 -16.76
N THR A 298 3.59 3.45 -15.66
CA THR A 298 4.17 4.06 -14.47
C THR A 298 5.57 4.59 -14.78
N ASP A 299 5.82 5.88 -14.48
CA ASP A 299 7.13 6.51 -14.64
C ASP A 299 8.10 6.09 -13.54
N TRP A 300 8.76 4.97 -13.75
CA TRP A 300 9.72 4.41 -12.81
C TRP A 300 11.03 5.21 -12.73
N GLU A 301 11.38 5.96 -13.77
CA GLU A 301 12.57 6.82 -13.76
C GLU A 301 12.36 7.99 -12.79
N GLN A 302 11.22 8.64 -12.88
CA GLN A 302 10.85 9.72 -11.95
C GLN A 302 10.68 9.19 -10.52
N ILE A 303 10.06 8.02 -10.32
CA ILE A 303 9.96 7.38 -9.00
C ILE A 303 11.34 7.09 -8.41
N THR A 304 12.29 6.63 -9.22
CA THR A 304 13.67 6.38 -8.76
C THR A 304 14.35 7.68 -8.32
N ALA A 305 14.19 8.78 -9.06
CA ALA A 305 14.70 10.09 -8.69
C ALA A 305 14.07 10.61 -7.38
N LEU A 306 12.76 10.42 -7.19
CA LEU A 306 12.07 10.79 -5.96
C LEU A 306 12.55 9.97 -4.75
N TYR A 307 12.83 8.67 -4.91
CA TYR A 307 13.43 7.88 -3.83
C TYR A 307 14.84 8.34 -3.50
N ALA A 308 15.64 8.75 -4.49
CA ALA A 308 16.96 9.33 -4.23
C ALA A 308 16.84 10.63 -3.41
N ALA A 309 15.90 11.51 -3.74
CA ALA A 309 15.59 12.70 -2.96
C ALA A 309 15.09 12.34 -1.54
N LEU A 310 14.20 11.34 -1.40
CA LEU A 310 13.71 10.92 -0.10
C LEU A 310 14.81 10.41 0.82
N LEU A 311 15.81 9.72 0.28
CA LEU A 311 16.97 9.23 1.04
C LEU A 311 17.83 10.36 1.61
N THR A 312 17.85 11.55 0.99
CA THR A 312 18.56 12.72 1.55
C THR A 312 17.82 13.31 2.76
N HIS A 313 16.50 13.20 2.80
CA HIS A 313 15.66 13.67 3.92
C HIS A 313 15.54 12.62 5.03
N THR A 314 15.39 11.37 4.65
CA THR A 314 15.10 10.27 5.58
C THR A 314 15.93 9.04 5.19
N PRO A 315 17.22 8.99 5.56
CA PRO A 315 18.05 7.82 5.36
C PRO A 315 17.50 6.65 6.18
N SER A 316 16.90 5.67 5.50
CA SER A 316 16.26 4.50 6.11
C SER A 316 16.47 3.26 5.25
N PRO A 317 16.84 2.11 5.85
CA PRO A 317 16.97 0.85 5.10
C PRO A 317 15.68 0.44 4.37
N VAL A 318 14.50 0.79 4.90
CA VAL A 318 13.21 0.54 4.23
C VAL A 318 13.05 1.42 2.99
N VAL A 319 13.47 2.69 3.05
CA VAL A 319 13.48 3.58 1.88
C VAL A 319 14.49 3.09 0.84
N GLU A 320 15.68 2.63 1.26
CA GLU A 320 16.67 2.01 0.37
C GLU A 320 16.11 0.77 -0.35
N LEU A 321 15.39 -0.10 0.37
CA LEU A 321 14.73 -1.27 -0.22
C LEU A 321 13.75 -0.85 -1.33
N ASN A 322 12.90 0.12 -1.06
CA ASN A 322 11.91 0.60 -2.03
C ASN A 322 12.60 1.30 -3.23
N ALA A 323 13.67 2.06 -2.98
CA ALA A 323 14.50 2.65 -4.02
C ALA A 323 15.14 1.60 -4.94
N ALA A 324 15.65 0.49 -4.35
CA ALA A 324 16.23 -0.61 -5.11
C ALA A 324 15.18 -1.31 -5.99
N VAL A 325 13.94 -1.46 -5.51
CA VAL A 325 12.83 -1.99 -6.31
C VAL A 325 12.46 -1.02 -7.45
N ALA A 326 12.37 0.29 -7.18
CA ALA A 326 12.10 1.29 -8.21
C ALA A 326 13.20 1.30 -9.29
N LEU A 327 14.47 1.25 -8.88
CA LEU A 327 15.61 1.12 -9.79
C LEU A 327 15.52 -0.14 -10.65
N ALA A 328 15.11 -1.27 -10.05
CA ALA A 328 14.91 -2.52 -10.79
C ALA A 328 13.81 -2.41 -11.85
N MET A 329 12.76 -1.66 -11.56
CA MET A 329 11.67 -1.42 -12.50
C MET A 329 12.07 -0.48 -13.63
N ALA A 330 12.87 0.55 -13.35
CA ALA A 330 13.35 1.53 -14.32
C ALA A 330 14.45 0.96 -15.24
N THR A 331 15.43 0.23 -14.66
CA THR A 331 16.67 -0.12 -15.37
C THR A 331 16.92 -1.63 -15.54
N GLY A 332 16.01 -2.45 -15.04
CA GLY A 332 16.10 -3.91 -15.08
C GLY A 332 16.47 -4.56 -13.74
N PRO A 333 16.02 -5.81 -13.54
CA PRO A 333 16.03 -6.47 -12.22
C PRO A 333 17.43 -6.73 -11.65
N ALA A 334 18.47 -6.83 -12.50
CA ALA A 334 19.82 -7.15 -12.04
C ALA A 334 20.44 -6.03 -11.17
N ARG A 335 20.18 -4.76 -11.51
CA ARG A 335 20.69 -3.62 -10.74
C ARG A 335 20.05 -3.51 -9.36
N GLY A 336 18.73 -3.61 -9.31
CA GLY A 336 18.01 -3.59 -8.03
C GLY A 336 18.36 -4.78 -7.14
N LEU A 337 18.54 -5.99 -7.74
CA LEU A 337 18.92 -7.18 -6.96
C LEU A 337 20.28 -6.99 -6.27
N ARG A 338 21.29 -6.44 -6.95
CA ARG A 338 22.59 -6.14 -6.31
C ARG A 338 22.43 -5.25 -5.09
N TRP A 339 21.62 -4.18 -5.20
CA TRP A 339 21.38 -3.29 -4.07
C TRP A 339 20.64 -3.99 -2.92
N LEU A 340 19.66 -4.86 -3.22
CA LEU A 340 18.99 -5.67 -2.18
C LEU A 340 19.95 -6.69 -1.54
N ASP A 341 20.91 -7.25 -2.30
CA ASP A 341 21.94 -8.15 -1.78
C ASP A 341 22.91 -7.40 -0.82
N GLU A 342 23.28 -6.15 -1.13
CA GLU A 342 24.05 -5.28 -0.26
C GLU A 342 23.30 -4.95 1.04
N LEU A 343 22.00 -4.63 0.96
CA LEU A 343 21.15 -4.40 2.13
C LEU A 343 21.07 -5.64 3.02
N GLN A 344 20.93 -6.82 2.42
CA GLN A 344 20.93 -8.07 3.15
C GLN A 344 22.26 -8.35 3.82
N ALA A 345 23.39 -8.11 3.15
CA ALA A 345 24.72 -8.31 3.72
C ALA A 345 25.00 -7.40 4.92
N ARG A 346 24.37 -6.21 4.97
CA ARG A 346 24.46 -5.26 6.10
C ARG A 346 23.65 -5.71 7.33
N GLY A 347 22.74 -6.67 7.21
CA GLY A 347 21.88 -7.15 8.31
C GLY A 347 20.88 -6.12 8.86
N VAL A 348 20.75 -4.96 8.24
CA VAL A 348 19.96 -3.83 8.77
C VAL A 348 18.44 -4.03 8.67
N LEU A 349 18.00 -5.03 7.90
CA LEU A 349 16.61 -5.44 7.73
C LEU A 349 16.38 -6.91 8.12
N ASP A 350 17.24 -7.45 9.00
CA ASP A 350 17.02 -8.79 9.56
C ASP A 350 15.67 -8.83 10.29
N GLY A 351 14.86 -9.84 9.97
CA GLY A 351 13.50 -9.93 10.50
C GLY A 351 12.42 -9.18 9.68
N TYR A 352 12.78 -8.42 8.63
CA TYR A 352 11.82 -7.71 7.78
C TYR A 352 11.46 -8.51 6.52
N ALA A 353 10.29 -9.14 6.52
CA ALA A 353 9.83 -10.06 5.47
C ALA A 353 9.86 -9.49 4.03
N MET A 354 9.73 -8.15 3.89
CA MET A 354 9.70 -7.51 2.57
C MET A 354 11.04 -7.58 1.84
N LEU A 355 12.18 -7.63 2.54
CA LEU A 355 13.49 -7.76 1.89
C LEU A 355 13.63 -9.08 1.13
N PRO A 356 13.47 -10.27 1.74
CA PRO A 356 13.54 -11.52 1.00
C PRO A 356 12.38 -11.66 -0.01
N ALA A 357 11.20 -11.08 0.23
CA ALA A 357 10.09 -11.08 -0.72
C ALA A 357 10.40 -10.28 -2.00
N ALA A 358 11.00 -9.10 -1.88
CA ALA A 358 11.45 -8.28 -3.01
C ALA A 358 12.59 -8.97 -3.78
N ARG A 359 13.58 -9.55 -3.08
CA ARG A 359 14.64 -10.34 -3.70
C ARG A 359 14.08 -11.50 -4.52
N ALA A 360 13.10 -12.23 -3.98
CA ALA A 360 12.44 -13.32 -4.69
C ALA A 360 11.78 -12.85 -5.99
N ASP A 361 11.13 -11.68 -5.99
CA ASP A 361 10.52 -11.12 -7.20
C ASP A 361 11.56 -10.82 -8.28
N LEU A 362 12.66 -10.16 -7.92
CA LEU A 362 13.72 -9.83 -8.87
C LEU A 362 14.44 -11.08 -9.39
N LEU A 363 14.68 -12.06 -8.52
CA LEU A 363 15.24 -13.37 -8.91
C LEU A 363 14.34 -14.11 -9.90
N LEU A 364 13.00 -14.05 -9.69
CA LEU A 364 12.03 -14.63 -10.63
C LEU A 364 12.06 -13.95 -12.00
N ARG A 365 12.18 -12.64 -12.03
CA ARG A 365 12.32 -11.86 -13.29
C ARG A 365 13.60 -12.21 -14.04
N LEU A 366 14.67 -12.57 -13.30
CA LEU A 366 15.95 -13.05 -13.86
C LEU A 366 15.93 -14.53 -14.22
N GLY A 367 14.86 -15.27 -13.91
CA GLY A 367 14.77 -16.72 -14.14
C GLY A 367 15.55 -17.58 -13.12
N ARG A 368 16.10 -17.00 -12.05
CA ARG A 368 16.86 -17.67 -10.98
C ARG A 368 15.93 -18.31 -9.96
N ARG A 369 15.23 -19.39 -10.40
CA ARG A 369 14.09 -19.95 -9.65
C ARG A 369 14.48 -20.60 -8.32
N ASP A 370 15.63 -21.26 -8.22
CA ASP A 370 16.03 -21.96 -7.00
C ASP A 370 16.40 -20.95 -5.90
N GLU A 371 17.06 -19.86 -6.26
CA GLU A 371 17.37 -18.78 -5.34
C GLU A 371 16.10 -18.00 -4.94
N ALA A 372 15.16 -17.81 -5.86
CA ALA A 372 13.86 -17.23 -5.56
C ALA A 372 13.06 -18.10 -4.57
N ARG A 373 13.19 -19.43 -4.66
CA ARG A 373 12.58 -20.37 -3.71
C ARG A 373 13.12 -20.15 -2.30
N VAL A 374 14.44 -20.10 -2.15
CA VAL A 374 15.09 -19.86 -0.86
C VAL A 374 14.66 -18.49 -0.27
N ALA A 375 14.62 -17.46 -1.11
CA ALA A 375 14.18 -16.14 -0.68
C ALA A 375 12.68 -16.10 -0.26
N LEU A 376 11.79 -16.83 -0.96
CA LEU A 376 10.38 -16.96 -0.54
C LEU A 376 10.23 -17.74 0.77
N ASP A 377 11.01 -18.79 0.97
CA ASP A 377 10.98 -19.57 2.21
C ASP A 377 11.47 -18.69 3.40
N ALA A 378 12.50 -17.86 3.20
CA ALA A 378 12.93 -16.87 4.19
C ALA A 378 11.84 -15.82 4.49
N ALA A 379 11.15 -15.29 3.47
CA ALA A 379 10.05 -14.35 3.66
C ALA A 379 8.88 -15.00 4.43
N LEU A 380 8.55 -16.26 4.14
CA LEU A 380 7.49 -17.02 4.81
C LEU A 380 7.79 -17.29 6.30
N ALA A 381 9.06 -17.39 6.67
CA ALA A 381 9.47 -17.56 8.06
C ALA A 381 9.30 -16.29 8.89
N LEU A 382 9.26 -15.11 8.24
CA LEU A 382 9.21 -13.80 8.89
C LEU A 382 7.82 -13.15 8.86
N VAL A 383 6.93 -13.58 7.95
CA VAL A 383 5.63 -12.93 7.76
C VAL A 383 4.60 -13.43 8.77
N ASP A 384 3.99 -12.50 9.50
CA ASP A 384 2.91 -12.76 10.47
C ASP A 384 1.51 -12.47 9.90
N ASN A 385 1.41 -11.56 8.92
CA ASN A 385 0.14 -11.20 8.30
C ASN A 385 -0.41 -12.35 7.45
N ALA A 386 -1.63 -12.79 7.75
CA ALA A 386 -2.24 -13.94 7.09
C ALA A 386 -2.46 -13.73 5.58
N ALA A 387 -2.82 -12.52 5.13
CA ALA A 387 -3.05 -12.22 3.72
C ALA A 387 -1.73 -12.20 2.92
N GLU A 388 -0.68 -11.61 3.49
CA GLU A 388 0.66 -11.61 2.89
C GLU A 388 1.23 -13.03 2.85
N ARG A 389 1.04 -13.82 3.94
CA ARG A 389 1.46 -15.23 3.97
C ARG A 389 0.78 -16.04 2.88
N ARG A 390 -0.53 -15.85 2.64
CA ARG A 390 -1.24 -16.54 1.55
C ARG A 390 -0.68 -16.14 0.18
N LEU A 391 -0.36 -14.86 -0.03
CA LEU A 391 0.29 -14.37 -1.24
C LEU A 391 1.65 -15.06 -1.47
N LEU A 392 2.52 -15.09 -0.47
CA LEU A 392 3.84 -15.73 -0.55
C LEU A 392 3.74 -17.24 -0.79
N LEU A 393 2.81 -17.93 -0.11
CA LEU A 393 2.53 -19.35 -0.33
C LEU A 393 2.05 -19.64 -1.76
N ARG A 394 1.20 -18.78 -2.34
CA ARG A 394 0.79 -18.90 -3.76
C ARG A 394 2.00 -18.76 -4.69
N ARG A 395 2.85 -17.75 -4.44
CA ARG A 395 4.07 -17.55 -5.24
C ARG A 395 5.00 -18.75 -5.13
N ARG A 396 5.18 -19.29 -3.93
CA ARG A 396 6.01 -20.46 -3.65
C ARG A 396 5.50 -21.71 -4.38
N ARG A 397 4.18 -22.00 -4.28
CA ARG A 397 3.54 -23.12 -5.01
C ARG A 397 3.67 -23.00 -6.53
N ASN A 398 3.56 -21.78 -7.07
CA ASN A 398 3.73 -21.53 -8.51
C ASN A 398 5.16 -21.80 -9.00
N LEU A 399 6.16 -21.75 -8.10
CA LEU A 399 7.51 -22.19 -8.40
C LEU A 399 7.64 -23.73 -8.47
N ASP A 400 6.92 -24.44 -7.61
CA ASP A 400 6.95 -25.89 -7.58
C ASP A 400 6.06 -26.53 -8.64
N ALA A 401 5.07 -25.77 -9.12
CA ALA A 401 4.26 -26.24 -10.24
C ALA A 401 5.19 -26.59 -11.40
N PRO A 402 5.16 -27.87 -11.89
CA PRO A 402 5.94 -28.24 -13.05
C PRO A 402 5.66 -27.16 -14.09
N ARG A 403 6.74 -26.64 -14.74
CA ARG A 403 6.52 -25.79 -15.92
C ARG A 403 5.51 -26.58 -16.74
N ARG A 404 4.22 -26.21 -16.68
CA ARG A 404 3.35 -26.54 -17.77
C ARG A 404 4.14 -25.98 -18.94
N ARG A 405 4.91 -26.84 -19.63
CA ARG A 405 5.33 -26.56 -20.99
C ARG A 405 4.05 -25.95 -21.52
N ARG A 406 4.03 -24.62 -21.73
CA ARG A 406 2.89 -23.97 -22.36
C ARG A 406 2.62 -24.93 -23.48
N ARG A 407 1.60 -25.80 -23.28
CA ARG A 407 1.17 -26.65 -24.38
C ARG A 407 1.00 -25.61 -25.44
N VAL A 408 1.90 -25.63 -26.41
CA VAL A 408 1.66 -24.93 -27.64
C VAL A 408 0.22 -25.29 -27.88
N PRO A 409 -0.74 -24.34 -27.82
CA PRO A 409 -2.07 -24.71 -28.19
C PRO A 409 -1.82 -25.42 -29.49
N THR A 410 -2.14 -26.69 -29.58
CA THR A 410 -2.30 -27.41 -30.83
C THR A 410 -3.52 -26.80 -31.51
N GLY A 411 -3.59 -25.46 -31.47
CA GLY A 411 -4.30 -24.66 -32.41
C GLY A 411 -3.57 -24.90 -33.72
N GLU A 412 -4.29 -25.42 -34.67
CA GLU A 412 -3.85 -25.72 -36.01
C GLU A 412 -2.78 -24.71 -36.45
N VAL A 413 -1.57 -25.22 -36.74
CA VAL A 413 -0.53 -24.42 -37.42
C VAL A 413 -1.25 -23.66 -38.54
N PRO A 414 -1.21 -22.32 -38.57
CA PRO A 414 -2.00 -21.58 -39.52
C PRO A 414 -1.67 -22.10 -40.93
N ARG A 415 -2.67 -22.62 -41.61
CA ARG A 415 -2.47 -23.11 -42.97
C ARG A 415 -1.91 -21.97 -43.83
N PRO A 416 -1.01 -22.20 -44.76
CA PRO A 416 -0.53 -21.19 -45.69
C PRO A 416 -1.70 -20.39 -46.28
N LEU A 417 -1.48 -19.12 -46.64
CA LEU A 417 -2.51 -18.29 -47.26
C LEU A 417 -3.00 -18.97 -48.55
N SER A 418 -4.32 -19.17 -48.68
CA SER A 418 -4.88 -19.62 -49.95
C SER A 418 -4.67 -18.54 -51.02
N GLU A 419 -4.69 -18.94 -52.29
CA GLU A 419 -4.64 -17.95 -53.42
C GLU A 419 -5.77 -16.93 -53.34
N ARG A 420 -6.92 -17.35 -52.83
CA ARG A 420 -8.08 -16.46 -52.61
C ARG A 420 -7.79 -15.42 -51.55
N ASP A 421 -7.17 -15.83 -50.42
CA ASP A 421 -6.82 -14.92 -49.33
C ASP A 421 -5.69 -13.98 -49.73
N TRP A 422 -4.66 -14.51 -50.42
CA TRP A 422 -3.57 -13.69 -50.89
C TRP A 422 -4.06 -12.61 -51.88
N ARG A 423 -4.97 -12.97 -52.83
CA ARG A 423 -5.56 -11.99 -53.74
C ARG A 423 -6.29 -10.85 -53.02
N ARG A 424 -6.87 -11.07 -51.86
CA ARG A 424 -7.56 -10.03 -51.08
C ARG A 424 -6.58 -9.02 -50.48
N VAL A 425 -5.38 -9.40 -50.13
CA VAL A 425 -4.42 -8.55 -49.43
C VAL A 425 -3.23 -8.11 -50.26
N ARG A 426 -2.93 -8.78 -51.38
CA ARG A 426 -1.75 -8.49 -52.21
C ARG A 426 -1.65 -7.04 -52.69
N ALA A 427 -2.77 -6.35 -52.92
CA ALA A 427 -2.79 -4.95 -53.32
C ALA A 427 -2.21 -3.99 -52.29
N LEU A 428 -2.13 -4.42 -51.03
CA LEU A 428 -1.49 -3.66 -49.94
C LEU A 428 0.05 -3.69 -50.05
N PHE A 429 0.60 -4.59 -50.85
CA PHE A 429 2.03 -4.84 -50.99
C PHE A 429 2.44 -4.65 -52.47
N PRO A 430 2.61 -3.38 -52.96
CA PRO A 430 2.99 -3.12 -54.34
C PRO A 430 4.40 -3.66 -54.60
N SER A 431 4.57 -4.29 -55.79
CA SER A 431 5.85 -4.85 -56.26
C SER A 431 6.91 -3.74 -56.35
N ARG A 432 8.05 -3.94 -55.69
CA ARG A 432 9.21 -3.04 -55.80
C ARG A 432 9.91 -3.27 -57.13
N ILE A 433 10.05 -2.20 -57.94
CA ILE A 433 10.58 -2.27 -59.33
C ILE A 433 12.12 -2.32 -59.37
N ARG A 434 12.85 -2.03 -58.28
CA ARG A 434 14.33 -2.04 -58.27
C ARG A 434 14.88 -2.49 -56.89
N GLY A 435 15.90 -3.33 -56.89
CA GLY A 435 16.70 -3.74 -55.72
C GLY A 435 16.98 -5.25 -55.67
N ARG A 436 17.83 -5.67 -54.71
CA ARG A 436 18.15 -7.07 -54.38
C ARG A 436 16.84 -7.86 -54.19
N PRO A 437 16.72 -9.11 -54.70
CA PRO A 437 15.48 -9.90 -54.59
C PRO A 437 15.06 -9.98 -53.10
N ALA A 438 14.00 -9.26 -52.76
CA ALA A 438 13.42 -9.33 -51.41
C ALA A 438 12.57 -10.61 -51.31
N ARG A 439 12.53 -11.23 -50.12
CA ARG A 439 11.62 -12.35 -49.89
C ARG A 439 10.18 -11.94 -50.19
N PRO A 440 9.36 -12.85 -50.73
CA PRO A 440 7.98 -12.55 -51.12
C PRO A 440 7.17 -11.98 -49.95
N ASP A 441 6.43 -10.91 -50.15
CA ASP A 441 5.58 -10.29 -49.12
C ASP A 441 4.56 -11.28 -48.55
N ARG A 442 4.04 -12.19 -49.40
CA ARG A 442 3.15 -13.28 -49.01
C ARG A 442 3.76 -14.11 -47.85
N MET A 443 5.01 -14.53 -48.01
CA MET A 443 5.72 -15.34 -47.00
C MET A 443 5.93 -14.55 -45.68
N MET A 444 6.17 -13.24 -45.79
CA MET A 444 6.33 -12.37 -44.61
C MET A 444 4.99 -12.15 -43.87
N VAL A 445 3.88 -12.03 -44.62
CA VAL A 445 2.53 -12.00 -44.03
C VAL A 445 2.20 -13.33 -43.34
N GLU A 446 2.51 -14.45 -43.99
CA GLU A 446 2.34 -15.79 -43.39
C GLU A 446 3.17 -15.96 -42.13
N ALA A 447 4.43 -15.46 -42.10
CA ALA A 447 5.30 -15.47 -40.91
C ALA A 447 4.68 -14.66 -39.76
N ALA A 448 4.15 -13.47 -40.03
CA ALA A 448 3.49 -12.66 -39.04
C ALA A 448 2.21 -13.32 -38.51
N LEU A 449 1.37 -13.86 -39.38
CA LEU A 449 0.17 -14.61 -39.00
C LEU A 449 0.53 -15.86 -38.14
N TRP A 450 1.63 -16.56 -38.48
CA TRP A 450 2.09 -17.71 -37.71
C TRP A 450 2.49 -17.31 -36.30
N VAL A 451 3.29 -16.26 -36.13
CA VAL A 451 3.71 -15.75 -34.81
C VAL A 451 2.50 -15.32 -33.99
N LEU A 452 1.57 -14.59 -34.59
CA LEU A 452 0.38 -14.08 -33.90
C LEU A 452 -0.58 -15.22 -33.52
N ALA A 453 -0.76 -16.23 -34.38
CA ALA A 453 -1.64 -17.35 -34.10
C ALA A 453 -1.06 -18.32 -33.06
N THR A 454 0.27 -18.53 -33.06
CA THR A 454 0.94 -19.42 -32.11
C THR A 454 1.28 -18.72 -30.79
N GLY A 455 1.35 -17.37 -30.75
CA GLY A 455 1.80 -16.59 -29.60
C GLY A 455 3.26 -16.89 -29.21
N LEU A 456 4.05 -17.49 -30.10
CA LEU A 456 5.46 -17.78 -29.88
C LEU A 456 6.31 -16.54 -30.18
N PRO A 457 7.46 -16.36 -29.48
CA PRO A 457 8.37 -15.26 -29.80
C PRO A 457 8.91 -15.39 -31.23
N TRP A 458 9.15 -14.23 -31.90
CA TRP A 458 9.68 -14.15 -33.27
C TRP A 458 10.92 -15.01 -33.51
N ARG A 459 11.79 -15.15 -32.52
CA ARG A 459 12.99 -16.01 -32.57
C ARG A 459 12.69 -17.51 -32.75
N ARG A 460 11.43 -17.93 -32.58
CA ARG A 460 10.95 -19.30 -32.80
C ARG A 460 10.28 -19.49 -34.16
N LEU A 461 10.36 -18.48 -35.00
CA LEU A 461 9.82 -18.56 -36.37
C LEU A 461 10.49 -19.74 -37.13
N PRO A 462 9.72 -20.64 -37.77
CA PRO A 462 10.27 -21.74 -38.54
C PRO A 462 11.24 -21.29 -39.63
N ALA A 463 12.33 -22.04 -39.85
CA ALA A 463 13.42 -21.64 -40.74
C ALA A 463 12.98 -21.43 -42.21
N HIS A 464 11.90 -22.06 -42.67
CA HIS A 464 11.38 -21.87 -44.04
C HIS A 464 10.89 -20.43 -44.30
N PHE A 465 10.48 -19.68 -43.26
CA PHE A 465 10.17 -18.25 -43.40
C PHE A 465 11.43 -17.37 -43.49
N GLY A 466 12.62 -17.94 -43.15
CA GLY A 466 13.90 -17.26 -43.13
C GLY A 466 14.22 -16.56 -41.81
N PRO A 467 15.20 -15.62 -41.80
CA PRO A 467 15.59 -14.92 -40.59
C PRO A 467 14.41 -14.17 -39.97
N TRP A 468 14.15 -14.45 -38.70
CA TRP A 468 13.03 -13.86 -37.97
C TRP A 468 13.11 -12.34 -37.91
N GLN A 469 14.33 -11.77 -37.90
CA GLN A 469 14.55 -10.32 -37.89
C GLN A 469 13.95 -9.64 -39.12
N THR A 470 14.07 -10.30 -40.30
CA THR A 470 13.51 -9.76 -41.54
C THR A 470 11.99 -9.73 -41.51
N ALA A 471 11.36 -10.80 -41.02
CA ALA A 471 9.91 -10.88 -40.89
C ALA A 471 9.39 -9.88 -39.85
N TYR A 472 10.07 -9.76 -38.68
CA TYR A 472 9.75 -8.83 -37.61
C TYR A 472 9.83 -7.36 -38.08
N HIS A 473 10.93 -7.00 -38.79
CA HIS A 473 11.10 -5.61 -39.26
C HIS A 473 10.03 -5.20 -40.25
N ARG A 474 9.63 -6.10 -41.18
CA ARG A 474 8.53 -5.84 -42.09
C ARG A 474 7.18 -5.76 -41.37
N PHE A 475 6.92 -6.63 -40.42
CA PHE A 475 5.72 -6.58 -39.60
C PHE A 475 5.60 -5.22 -38.91
N ARG A 476 6.67 -4.75 -38.22
CA ARG A 476 6.69 -3.43 -37.55
C ARG A 476 6.47 -2.27 -38.52
N GLN A 477 7.02 -2.35 -39.72
CA GLN A 477 6.77 -1.34 -40.77
C GLN A 477 5.28 -1.31 -41.15
N TRP A 478 4.68 -2.48 -41.36
CA TRP A 478 3.27 -2.60 -41.75
C TRP A 478 2.30 -2.25 -40.63
N GLU A 479 2.71 -2.45 -39.37
CA GLU A 479 1.99 -2.02 -38.17
C GLU A 479 2.01 -0.48 -38.08
N GLY A 480 3.17 0.15 -38.27
CA GLY A 480 3.34 1.60 -38.19
C GLY A 480 2.64 2.38 -39.30
N ASP A 481 2.51 1.83 -40.53
CA ASP A 481 1.86 2.48 -41.67
C ASP A 481 0.39 2.05 -41.87
N GLY A 482 -0.17 1.27 -40.90
CA GLY A 482 -1.58 0.86 -40.93
C GLY A 482 -1.92 -0.30 -41.87
N ARG A 483 -0.99 -0.78 -42.72
CA ARG A 483 -1.22 -1.90 -43.65
C ARG A 483 -1.60 -3.19 -42.94
N TRP A 484 -1.01 -3.43 -41.75
CA TRP A 484 -1.31 -4.62 -40.97
C TRP A 484 -2.75 -4.66 -40.48
N ALA A 485 -3.29 -3.53 -40.03
CA ALA A 485 -4.69 -3.43 -39.62
C ALA A 485 -5.64 -3.75 -40.78
N GLU A 486 -5.26 -3.34 -42.01
CA GLU A 486 -6.04 -3.64 -43.24
C GLU A 486 -5.94 -5.12 -43.62
N VAL A 487 -4.76 -5.75 -43.47
CA VAL A 487 -4.60 -7.21 -43.65
C VAL A 487 -5.55 -7.95 -42.70
N CYS A 488 -5.60 -7.55 -41.45
CA CYS A 488 -6.47 -8.16 -40.43
C CYS A 488 -7.95 -8.00 -40.82
N ARG A 489 -8.39 -6.83 -41.21
CA ARG A 489 -9.77 -6.58 -41.68
C ARG A 489 -10.16 -7.48 -42.85
N ARG A 490 -9.30 -7.63 -43.83
CA ARG A 490 -9.58 -8.44 -45.05
C ARG A 490 -9.56 -9.95 -44.82
N LEU A 491 -8.88 -10.39 -43.75
CA LEU A 491 -8.72 -11.80 -43.39
C LEU A 491 -9.55 -12.26 -42.17
N VAL A 492 -10.51 -11.44 -41.70
CA VAL A 492 -11.36 -11.70 -40.50
C VAL A 492 -12.07 -13.06 -40.52
N HIS A 493 -12.35 -13.63 -41.70
CA HIS A 493 -12.99 -14.94 -41.82
C HIS A 493 -12.11 -16.13 -41.44
N ARG A 494 -10.80 -15.94 -41.21
CA ARG A 494 -9.88 -16.99 -40.75
C ARG A 494 -9.96 -17.14 -39.23
N ALA A 495 -9.88 -18.38 -38.75
CA ALA A 495 -10.01 -18.69 -37.31
C ALA A 495 -8.98 -17.99 -36.41
N GLY A 496 -7.80 -17.61 -36.94
CA GLY A 496 -6.80 -16.78 -36.27
C GLY A 496 -7.13 -15.29 -36.20
N ALA A 497 -7.93 -14.76 -37.12
CA ALA A 497 -8.29 -13.35 -37.19
C ALA A 497 -9.35 -12.91 -36.16
N ARG A 498 -10.13 -13.85 -35.59
CA ARG A 498 -11.09 -13.55 -34.51
C ARG A 498 -10.43 -13.25 -33.16
N ARG A 499 -9.15 -13.54 -33.00
CA ARG A 499 -8.35 -13.21 -31.79
C ARG A 499 -7.54 -11.92 -31.92
N LEU A 500 -7.69 -11.18 -32.99
CA LEU A 500 -6.90 -9.97 -33.29
C LEU A 500 -7.15 -8.78 -32.34
N PRO A 501 -8.35 -8.50 -31.82
CA PRO A 501 -8.55 -7.47 -30.80
C PRO A 501 -7.82 -7.78 -29.47
N GLU A 502 -7.72 -9.06 -29.11
CA GLU A 502 -6.97 -9.50 -27.90
C GLU A 502 -5.44 -9.47 -28.14
N LEU A 503 -4.99 -9.53 -29.38
CA LEU A 503 -3.58 -9.50 -29.78
C LEU A 503 -3.03 -8.07 -29.89
N GLU A 504 -3.85 -7.06 -30.19
CA GLU A 504 -3.44 -5.65 -30.10
C GLU A 504 -3.07 -5.26 -28.65
N ALA A 505 -3.75 -5.83 -27.65
CA ALA A 505 -3.41 -5.67 -26.25
C ALA A 505 -2.13 -6.43 -25.84
N THR A 506 -1.78 -7.50 -26.58
CA THR A 506 -0.64 -8.37 -26.27
C THR A 506 0.63 -7.97 -27.03
N THR A 507 0.51 -7.36 -28.20
CA THR A 507 1.66 -6.88 -29.00
C THR A 507 2.28 -5.61 -28.43
N LYS A 508 1.54 -4.79 -27.66
CA LYS A 508 2.12 -3.70 -26.84
C LYS A 508 3.01 -4.20 -25.68
N LYS A 509 3.05 -5.51 -25.41
CA LYS A 509 3.79 -6.15 -24.29
C LYS A 509 5.02 -6.97 -24.70
N ALA A 510 5.52 -6.89 -25.91
CA ALA A 510 6.79 -7.52 -26.24
C ALA A 510 7.93 -6.55 -25.87
N PRO A 511 8.76 -6.85 -24.85
CA PRO A 511 9.92 -6.02 -24.54
C PRO A 511 10.87 -6.05 -25.73
N VAL A 512 11.21 -4.89 -26.24
CA VAL A 512 12.37 -4.68 -27.12
C VAL A 512 13.61 -4.89 -26.22
N GLU A 513 14.16 -6.09 -26.19
CA GLU A 513 15.56 -6.25 -25.77
C GLU A 513 16.42 -5.70 -26.90
N THR A 514 16.85 -4.45 -26.75
CA THR A 514 18.02 -3.93 -27.47
C THR A 514 19.23 -4.71 -26.96
N GLY A 515 19.79 -5.55 -27.84
CA GLY A 515 21.08 -6.15 -27.62
C GLY A 515 22.20 -5.14 -27.79
N ALA A 516 23.08 -5.10 -26.81
CA ALA A 516 24.52 -4.93 -26.92
C ALA A 516 25.11 -5.41 -25.59
#